data_62bfacb4235152f64d15fdf01634eca3
#
_entry.id   62bfacb4235152f64d15fdf01634eca3
#
_cell.length_a   1.000
_cell.length_b   1.000
_cell.length_c   1.000
_cell.angle_alpha   90.00
_cell.angle_beta   90.00
_cell.angle_gamma   90.00
#
_symmetry.space_group_name_H-M   'P 1'
#
loop_
_entity.id
_entity.type
_entity.pdbx_description
1 polymer ?
#
loop_
_entity_poly.entity_id
_entity_poly.type
_entity_poly.pdbx_seq_one_letter_code
_entity_poly.pdbx_strand_id
1 'polypeptide(L)'
;MTTTRRGVLAGGLAALASTSSPAIIKAKAQPSAPRTLKAVMHADLRVLDPIWTTANITAYHGAMIYDTLFGLDSDYKPQPQMVSKWGISDDKLTYTFELRDGLKFSDGAAVTAADCVASVRRWAARSGSGQSMMRRVKDTPVVDDKTFRIVLTEPYGLVIDSLSTISTSLCFMVRKKDAETDPNQQVRETIGSGPFLYNREETRPGNRHVYDRNPNYVPRAEPPSGMSGGKVVKLDRVTFENIADEQTALSALQAGEIDFYEVPPQDLVDDLKKDPKLTVQVLNKTGHVALMRLNHLHPPFNNPDARRAMLYLTKQEDVMGAIFGQSKSWQACGSYFACGTPMTNDENTEWFKHGQDIAKAKELFQKAGYDGKPVVVLQATDHYLANPAGLFAAQWLRQAGLNVDLAAMDWGALLTRRAVKKPPAEGGWNTFSTTVTGITFSDPISFTGQAANGEKGWFGWPSNELQETLRDKWAMAPTLDERKAIAREMQKNGWDYVPHVVLGQFFRNSAWRKNVTGVLGMPEVVPFWNMEKTA
;
A
#
# COMPACT_ATOMS: atom_id res chain seq x y z
N MET A 1 24.81 80.65 -1.13
CA MET A 1 26.21 81.01 -1.09
C MET A 1 26.99 79.82 -1.63
N THR A 2 27.26 79.80 -2.94
CA THR A 2 28.52 80.16 -3.64
C THR A 2 29.73 79.44 -2.95
N THR A 3 30.52 78.60 -3.58
CA THR A 3 31.30 78.83 -4.81
C THR A 3 32.01 77.54 -5.27
N THR A 4 32.04 77.40 -6.56
CA THR A 4 32.95 76.73 -7.49
C THR A 4 34.45 76.86 -7.19
N ARG A 5 35.32 75.86 -7.59
CA ARG A 5 36.40 76.11 -8.57
C ARG A 5 37.14 74.82 -9.02
N ARG A 6 37.38 74.75 -10.29
CA ARG A 6 38.19 73.91 -11.15
C ARG A 6 39.68 73.99 -10.81
N GLY A 7 40.42 72.95 -11.10
CA GLY A 7 41.90 72.98 -11.28
C GLY A 7 42.35 71.79 -12.12
N VAL A 8 42.68 72.07 -13.37
CA VAL A 8 43.34 71.19 -14.34
C VAL A 8 44.84 71.24 -14.09
N LEU A 9 45.56 70.14 -14.19
CA LEU A 9 46.94 70.16 -14.74
C LEU A 9 47.28 68.70 -15.25
N ALA A 10 47.81 68.73 -16.45
CA ALA A 10 48.30 67.65 -17.26
C ALA A 10 49.71 67.19 -16.88
N GLY A 11 50.09 66.00 -17.24
CA GLY A 11 51.52 65.64 -17.35
C GLY A 11 51.84 64.16 -17.22
N GLY A 12 52.30 63.57 -18.31
CA GLY A 12 53.27 62.45 -18.29
C GLY A 12 52.83 61.08 -18.74
N LEU A 13 52.98 60.80 -20.07
CA LEU A 13 53.07 59.43 -20.60
C LEU A 13 54.33 58.72 -20.14
N ALA A 14 54.15 57.50 -19.55
CA ALA A 14 55.18 56.46 -19.59
C ALA A 14 54.48 55.13 -19.85
N ALA A 15 54.67 54.63 -21.05
CA ALA A 15 54.22 53.30 -21.46
C ALA A 15 55.12 52.21 -20.82
N LEU A 16 54.55 51.39 -19.96
CA LEU A 16 55.14 50.11 -19.57
C LEU A 16 54.21 48.99 -20.05
N ALA A 17 54.63 48.31 -21.10
CA ALA A 17 53.99 47.12 -21.59
C ALA A 17 54.21 45.95 -20.60
N SER A 18 53.22 45.69 -19.76
CA SER A 18 53.17 44.45 -18.97
C SER A 18 52.31 43.45 -19.68
N THR A 19 52.97 42.34 -20.14
CA THR A 19 52.33 41.15 -20.67
C THR A 19 51.59 40.44 -19.56
N SER A 20 50.29 40.71 -19.42
CA SER A 20 49.38 39.96 -18.54
C SER A 20 48.93 38.72 -19.28
N SER A 21 49.49 37.55 -18.96
CA SER A 21 48.88 36.25 -19.29
C SER A 21 47.48 36.20 -18.68
N PRO A 22 46.44 35.77 -19.44
CA PRO A 22 45.11 35.61 -18.86
C PRO A 22 45.16 34.45 -17.85
N ALA A 23 45.06 34.75 -16.55
CA ALA A 23 44.79 33.77 -15.51
C ALA A 23 43.43 33.14 -15.82
N ILE A 24 43.41 31.90 -16.29
CA ILE A 24 42.21 31.08 -16.38
C ILE A 24 41.71 30.88 -14.95
N ILE A 25 40.80 31.73 -14.49
CA ILE A 25 40.03 31.51 -13.28
C ILE A 25 39.15 30.32 -13.60
N LYS A 26 39.59 29.13 -13.14
CA LYS A 26 38.67 27.97 -13.05
C LYS A 26 37.52 28.40 -12.16
N ALA A 27 36.37 28.73 -12.77
CA ALA A 27 35.14 28.92 -12.05
C ALA A 27 34.89 27.66 -11.22
N LYS A 28 35.02 27.75 -9.90
CA LYS A 28 34.50 26.72 -9.01
C LYS A 28 33.03 26.62 -9.33
N ALA A 29 32.59 25.47 -9.86
CA ALA A 29 31.18 25.21 -10.04
C ALA A 29 30.48 25.51 -8.70
N GLN A 30 29.58 26.46 -8.70
CA GLN A 30 28.69 26.67 -7.53
C GLN A 30 28.01 25.33 -7.26
N PRO A 31 27.93 24.89 -5.99
CA PRO A 31 27.17 23.70 -5.65
C PRO A 31 25.78 23.88 -6.24
N SER A 32 25.37 22.99 -7.14
CA SER A 32 24.01 22.98 -7.64
C SER A 32 23.05 22.89 -6.44
N ALA A 33 21.98 23.66 -6.45
CA ALA A 33 20.96 23.57 -5.41
C ALA A 33 20.53 22.08 -5.27
N PRO A 34 20.37 21.58 -4.03
CA PRO A 34 20.04 20.16 -3.81
C PRO A 34 18.76 19.80 -4.57
N ARG A 35 18.81 18.70 -5.31
CA ARG A 35 17.67 18.18 -6.09
C ARG A 35 16.65 17.59 -5.12
N THR A 36 15.82 18.46 -4.55
CA THR A 36 14.76 18.09 -3.61
C THR A 36 13.45 17.87 -4.36
N LEU A 37 12.83 16.72 -4.14
CA LEU A 37 11.47 16.41 -4.56
C LEU A 37 10.54 16.56 -3.36
N LYS A 38 9.51 17.41 -3.52
CA LYS A 38 8.48 17.62 -2.49
C LYS A 38 7.22 16.86 -2.89
N ALA A 39 6.77 15.94 -2.04
CA ALA A 39 5.61 15.09 -2.29
C ALA A 39 4.52 15.31 -1.24
N VAL A 40 3.28 15.40 -1.68
CA VAL A 40 2.09 15.29 -0.82
C VAL A 40 1.55 13.88 -0.96
N MET A 41 1.48 13.18 0.18
CA MET A 41 1.05 11.79 0.27
C MET A 41 -0.40 11.72 0.76
N HIS A 42 -1.03 10.54 0.61
CA HIS A 42 -2.45 10.32 0.99
C HIS A 42 -2.75 10.46 2.49
N ALA A 43 -1.74 10.46 3.35
CA ALA A 43 -1.88 10.58 4.80
C ALA A 43 -0.61 11.11 5.46
N ASP A 44 -0.76 11.66 6.67
CA ASP A 44 0.35 12.03 7.55
C ASP A 44 1.02 10.79 8.16
N LEU A 45 2.36 10.79 8.20
CA LEU A 45 3.16 9.70 8.76
C LEU A 45 3.26 9.84 10.29
N ARG A 46 2.54 9.02 11.03
CA ARG A 46 2.50 9.04 12.51
C ARG A 46 3.27 7.88 13.15
N VAL A 47 3.36 6.75 12.46
CA VAL A 47 4.04 5.54 12.94
C VAL A 47 5.23 5.26 12.03
N LEU A 48 6.41 5.05 12.63
CA LEU A 48 7.66 4.83 11.88
C LEU A 48 8.05 3.35 11.76
N ASP A 49 7.39 2.44 12.47
CA ASP A 49 7.65 1.00 12.39
C ASP A 49 6.74 0.33 11.34
N PRO A 50 7.26 -0.01 10.15
CA PRO A 50 6.45 -0.56 9.05
C PRO A 50 6.08 -2.04 9.25
N ILE A 51 6.65 -2.71 10.24
CA ILE A 51 6.29 -4.09 10.59
C ILE A 51 5.14 -4.08 11.61
N TRP A 52 5.09 -3.08 12.48
CA TRP A 52 4.10 -2.99 13.54
C TRP A 52 2.70 -2.61 13.05
N THR A 53 2.60 -1.79 11.98
CA THR A 53 1.33 -1.29 11.44
C THR A 53 1.10 -1.71 9.99
N THR A 54 -0.17 -1.73 9.58
CA THR A 54 -0.59 -1.95 8.19
C THR A 54 -0.93 -0.65 7.45
N ALA A 55 -0.52 0.52 8.00
CA ALA A 55 -0.77 1.81 7.36
C ALA A 55 0.14 1.99 6.13
N ASN A 56 -0.45 2.22 4.95
CA ASN A 56 0.30 2.34 3.69
C ASN A 56 1.34 3.46 3.73
N ILE A 57 1.06 4.60 4.36
CA ILE A 57 2.04 5.67 4.49
C ILE A 57 3.30 5.22 5.26
N THR A 58 3.14 4.32 6.25
CA THR A 58 4.28 3.74 6.96
C THR A 58 5.03 2.71 6.11
N ALA A 59 4.33 1.98 5.23
CA ALA A 59 5.00 1.13 4.24
C ALA A 59 5.84 1.94 3.25
N TYR A 60 5.37 3.13 2.82
CA TYR A 60 6.16 4.06 1.98
C TYR A 60 7.41 4.55 2.71
N HIS A 61 7.25 4.97 3.98
CA HIS A 61 8.39 5.30 4.84
C HIS A 61 9.38 4.13 4.94
N GLY A 62 8.86 2.92 5.19
CA GLY A 62 9.68 1.70 5.25
C GLY A 62 10.47 1.46 3.96
N ALA A 63 9.83 1.59 2.80
CA ALA A 63 10.47 1.40 1.50
C ALA A 63 11.56 2.46 1.20
N MET A 64 11.50 3.64 1.81
CA MET A 64 12.56 4.64 1.72
C MET A 64 13.81 4.21 2.48
N ILE A 65 13.66 3.71 3.71
CA ILE A 65 14.78 3.54 4.65
C ILE A 65 15.22 2.10 4.89
N TYR A 66 14.41 1.12 4.51
CA TYR A 66 14.75 -0.31 4.63
C TYR A 66 14.79 -0.98 3.26
N ASP A 67 15.49 -2.11 3.18
CA ASP A 67 15.45 -2.98 2.01
C ASP A 67 14.83 -4.35 2.36
N THR A 68 14.56 -5.18 1.36
CA THR A 68 13.90 -6.47 1.48
C THR A 68 14.75 -7.59 0.88
N LEU A 69 14.55 -8.84 1.27
CA LEU A 69 15.24 -9.98 0.67
C LEU A 69 14.87 -10.17 -0.80
N PHE A 70 13.59 -10.02 -1.11
CA PHE A 70 13.02 -10.07 -2.44
C PHE A 70 12.10 -8.87 -2.64
N GLY A 71 11.91 -8.43 -3.89
CA GLY A 71 10.96 -7.40 -4.28
C GLY A 71 10.14 -7.85 -5.48
N LEU A 72 8.92 -7.35 -5.64
CA LEU A 72 8.14 -7.58 -6.86
C LEU A 72 8.63 -6.63 -7.96
N ASP A 73 8.80 -7.18 -9.16
CA ASP A 73 9.03 -6.39 -10.36
C ASP A 73 7.74 -5.72 -10.89
N SER A 74 7.83 -5.02 -12.01
CA SER A 74 6.68 -4.33 -12.63
C SER A 74 5.58 -5.28 -13.14
N ASP A 75 5.88 -6.58 -13.27
CA ASP A 75 4.94 -7.63 -13.63
C ASP A 75 4.43 -8.42 -12.41
N TYR A 76 4.75 -7.91 -11.21
CA TYR A 76 4.39 -8.51 -9.91
C TYR A 76 5.01 -9.90 -9.69
N LYS A 77 6.18 -10.17 -10.27
CA LYS A 77 6.95 -11.40 -10.07
C LYS A 77 8.03 -11.17 -9.02
N PRO A 78 8.22 -12.11 -8.08
CA PRO A 78 9.31 -12.06 -7.13
C PRO A 78 10.69 -12.04 -7.79
N GLN A 79 11.53 -11.09 -7.41
CA GLN A 79 12.92 -10.97 -7.84
C GLN A 79 13.82 -10.81 -6.62
N PRO A 80 15.05 -11.38 -6.62
CA PRO A 80 15.98 -11.17 -5.52
C PRO A 80 16.37 -9.69 -5.39
N GLN A 81 16.46 -9.19 -4.14
CA GLN A 81 16.85 -7.81 -3.86
C GLN A 81 18.12 -7.76 -2.98
N MET A 82 18.06 -8.13 -1.69
CA MET A 82 19.25 -8.27 -0.85
C MET A 82 19.94 -9.64 -1.05
N VAL A 83 19.22 -10.61 -1.56
CA VAL A 83 19.73 -11.96 -1.87
C VAL A 83 20.54 -11.93 -3.16
N SER A 84 21.76 -12.51 -3.16
CA SER A 84 22.59 -12.75 -4.34
C SER A 84 22.21 -14.06 -5.02
N LYS A 85 22.08 -15.13 -4.21
CA LYS A 85 21.74 -16.47 -4.67
C LYS A 85 20.73 -17.10 -3.71
N TRP A 86 19.88 -17.94 -4.25
CA TRP A 86 18.99 -18.78 -3.46
C TRP A 86 18.74 -20.11 -4.17
N GLY A 87 18.36 -21.11 -3.41
CA GLY A 87 18.04 -22.43 -3.94
C GLY A 87 17.11 -23.20 -3.02
N ILE A 88 16.48 -24.21 -3.58
CA ILE A 88 15.56 -25.12 -2.90
C ILE A 88 16.15 -26.53 -3.00
N SER A 89 16.15 -27.29 -1.88
CA SER A 89 16.53 -28.69 -1.88
C SER A 89 15.57 -29.56 -2.71
N ASP A 90 16.01 -30.73 -3.15
CA ASP A 90 15.22 -31.62 -4.01
C ASP A 90 13.90 -32.07 -3.34
N ASP A 91 13.91 -32.24 -2.03
CA ASP A 91 12.73 -32.56 -1.21
C ASP A 91 11.79 -31.35 -1.00
N LYS A 92 12.17 -30.15 -1.49
CA LYS A 92 11.46 -28.88 -1.36
C LYS A 92 11.24 -28.43 0.10
N LEU A 93 12.03 -28.92 1.04
CA LEU A 93 11.91 -28.59 2.46
C LEU A 93 12.92 -27.56 2.93
N THR A 94 14.01 -27.30 2.19
CA THR A 94 15.05 -26.37 2.61
C THR A 94 15.28 -25.29 1.56
N TYR A 95 15.01 -24.04 1.94
CA TYR A 95 15.36 -22.86 1.17
C TYR A 95 16.66 -22.28 1.73
N THR A 96 17.68 -22.11 0.89
CA THR A 96 18.97 -21.50 1.25
C THR A 96 19.10 -20.14 0.58
N PHE A 97 19.47 -19.13 1.35
CA PHE A 97 19.64 -17.75 0.87
C PHE A 97 21.05 -17.26 1.19
N GLU A 98 21.70 -16.65 0.21
CA GLU A 98 22.99 -15.98 0.35
C GLU A 98 22.82 -14.49 0.07
N LEU A 99 23.25 -13.63 0.98
CA LEU A 99 23.20 -12.18 0.83
C LEU A 99 24.27 -11.68 -0.13
N ARG A 100 23.96 -10.64 -0.90
CA ARG A 100 24.94 -9.97 -1.76
C ARG A 100 25.95 -9.16 -0.93
N ASP A 101 27.07 -8.86 -1.53
CA ASP A 101 28.13 -8.08 -0.92
C ASP A 101 27.77 -6.60 -0.71
N GLY A 102 28.40 -5.96 0.24
CA GLY A 102 28.33 -4.53 0.46
C GLY A 102 27.07 -4.03 1.16
N LEU A 103 26.18 -4.90 1.63
CA LEU A 103 24.99 -4.51 2.38
C LEU A 103 25.35 -3.91 3.73
N LYS A 104 24.87 -2.69 3.99
CA LYS A 104 25.10 -1.97 5.24
C LYS A 104 23.84 -1.29 5.74
N PHE A 105 23.72 -1.19 7.03
CA PHE A 105 22.80 -0.27 7.68
C PHE A 105 23.34 1.17 7.62
N SER A 106 22.45 2.13 7.85
CA SER A 106 22.79 3.56 7.78
C SER A 106 23.79 4.02 8.85
N ASP A 107 23.95 3.26 9.93
CA ASP A 107 24.99 3.45 10.94
C ASP A 107 26.37 2.87 10.57
N GLY A 108 26.47 2.25 9.37
CA GLY A 108 27.69 1.66 8.83
C GLY A 108 27.90 0.18 9.18
N ALA A 109 27.10 -0.39 10.08
CA ALA A 109 27.17 -1.81 10.41
C ALA A 109 26.79 -2.68 9.19
N ALA A 110 27.46 -3.83 9.02
CA ALA A 110 27.11 -4.78 7.97
C ALA A 110 25.73 -5.41 8.26
N VAL A 111 24.96 -5.67 7.19
CA VAL A 111 23.75 -6.49 7.30
C VAL A 111 24.16 -7.95 7.28
N THR A 112 23.67 -8.72 8.25
CA THR A 112 24.01 -10.13 8.42
C THR A 112 22.81 -11.05 8.22
N ALA A 113 23.07 -12.33 7.99
CA ALA A 113 22.05 -13.38 7.96
C ALA A 113 21.24 -13.44 9.29
N ALA A 114 21.88 -13.13 10.43
CA ALA A 114 21.21 -13.08 11.72
C ALA A 114 20.18 -11.93 11.79
N ASP A 115 20.47 -10.76 11.20
CA ASP A 115 19.51 -9.66 11.06
C ASP A 115 18.31 -10.08 10.23
N CYS A 116 18.58 -10.76 9.10
CA CYS A 116 17.52 -11.22 8.20
C CYS A 116 16.60 -12.25 8.87
N VAL A 117 17.16 -13.25 9.56
CA VAL A 117 16.37 -14.27 10.29
C VAL A 117 15.50 -13.62 11.37
N ALA A 118 16.07 -12.70 12.18
CA ALA A 118 15.31 -11.99 13.21
C ALA A 118 14.18 -11.14 12.59
N SER A 119 14.49 -10.43 11.49
CA SER A 119 13.50 -9.61 10.75
C SER A 119 12.34 -10.44 10.20
N VAL A 120 12.64 -11.58 9.55
CA VAL A 120 11.63 -12.51 9.04
C VAL A 120 10.72 -13.01 10.16
N ARG A 121 11.27 -13.38 11.31
CA ARG A 121 10.49 -13.83 12.47
C ARG A 121 9.58 -12.72 13.03
N ARG A 122 10.10 -11.49 13.17
CA ARG A 122 9.30 -10.34 13.63
C ARG A 122 8.16 -10.02 12.65
N TRP A 123 8.48 -9.92 11.35
CA TRP A 123 7.49 -9.69 10.31
C TRP A 123 6.41 -10.77 10.29
N ALA A 124 6.82 -12.03 10.39
CA ALA A 124 5.90 -13.17 10.37
C ALA A 124 4.94 -13.20 11.57
N ALA A 125 5.33 -12.64 12.71
CA ALA A 125 4.43 -12.52 13.85
C ALA A 125 3.24 -11.57 13.59
N ARG A 126 3.36 -10.66 12.63
CA ARG A 126 2.36 -9.61 12.32
C ARG A 126 1.69 -9.79 10.95
N SER A 127 2.37 -10.39 9.98
CA SER A 127 1.89 -10.57 8.60
C SER A 127 1.11 -11.86 8.44
N GLY A 128 -0.05 -11.81 7.75
CA GLY A 128 -0.82 -13.02 7.42
C GLY A 128 -0.03 -14.02 6.58
N SER A 129 0.69 -13.55 5.56
CA SER A 129 1.59 -14.38 4.73
C SER A 129 2.71 -14.98 5.57
N GLY A 130 3.32 -14.18 6.44
CA GLY A 130 4.36 -14.63 7.34
C GLY A 130 3.86 -15.68 8.33
N GLN A 131 2.70 -15.49 8.93
CA GLN A 131 2.07 -16.48 9.82
C GLN A 131 1.77 -17.79 9.08
N SER A 132 1.27 -17.71 7.84
CA SER A 132 1.01 -18.90 7.00
C SER A 132 2.29 -19.67 6.71
N MET A 133 3.36 -18.98 6.36
CA MET A 133 4.68 -19.56 6.14
C MET A 133 5.24 -20.19 7.44
N MET A 134 5.24 -19.45 8.55
CA MET A 134 5.87 -19.88 9.80
C MET A 134 5.17 -21.07 10.46
N ARG A 135 3.89 -21.32 10.20
CA ARG A 135 3.23 -22.58 10.64
C ARG A 135 3.90 -23.84 10.06
N ARG A 136 4.61 -23.70 8.94
CA ARG A 136 5.30 -24.77 8.22
C ARG A 136 6.81 -24.74 8.39
N VAL A 137 7.33 -23.72 9.04
CA VAL A 137 8.77 -23.59 9.31
C VAL A 137 9.13 -24.41 10.55
N LYS A 138 10.07 -25.34 10.36
CA LYS A 138 10.69 -26.13 11.43
C LYS A 138 11.82 -25.35 12.11
N ASP A 139 12.65 -24.67 11.31
CA ASP A 139 13.81 -23.93 11.80
C ASP A 139 14.27 -22.87 10.78
N THR A 140 15.03 -21.88 11.25
CA THR A 140 15.66 -20.85 10.44
C THR A 140 17.13 -20.67 10.83
N PRO A 141 18.01 -21.66 10.54
CA PRO A 141 19.40 -21.63 10.95
C PRO A 141 20.22 -20.59 10.18
N VAL A 142 21.02 -19.83 10.91
CA VAL A 142 22.12 -19.00 10.37
C VAL A 142 23.30 -19.92 10.12
N VAL A 143 23.77 -19.99 8.87
CA VAL A 143 24.90 -20.83 8.48
C VAL A 143 26.22 -20.09 8.68
N ASP A 144 26.27 -18.84 8.23
CA ASP A 144 27.37 -17.90 8.38
C ASP A 144 26.83 -16.43 8.32
N ASP A 145 27.71 -15.44 8.29
CA ASP A 145 27.30 -14.03 8.29
C ASP A 145 26.44 -13.62 7.09
N LYS A 146 26.49 -14.36 5.98
CA LYS A 146 25.72 -14.05 4.75
C LYS A 146 24.69 -15.10 4.40
N THR A 147 24.77 -16.29 4.99
CA THR A 147 23.95 -17.43 4.58
C THR A 147 23.02 -17.87 5.70
N PHE A 148 21.75 -18.00 5.38
CA PHE A 148 20.76 -18.60 6.28
C PHE A 148 19.83 -19.53 5.50
N ARG A 149 19.05 -20.33 6.24
CA ARG A 149 18.07 -21.24 5.67
C ARG A 149 16.70 -21.04 6.31
N ILE A 150 15.67 -21.40 5.54
CA ILE A 150 14.31 -21.65 6.04
C ILE A 150 14.07 -23.14 5.82
N VAL A 151 13.93 -23.90 6.90
CA VAL A 151 13.69 -25.34 6.89
C VAL A 151 12.22 -25.58 7.20
N LEU A 152 11.51 -26.30 6.34
CA LEU A 152 10.08 -26.57 6.45
C LEU A 152 9.81 -27.96 7.01
N THR A 153 8.62 -28.16 7.58
CA THR A 153 8.07 -29.46 8.00
C THR A 153 7.36 -30.18 6.84
N GLU A 154 6.89 -29.41 5.86
CA GLU A 154 6.21 -29.88 4.66
C GLU A 154 6.47 -28.88 3.51
N PRO A 155 6.41 -29.30 2.23
CA PRO A 155 6.62 -28.39 1.10
C PRO A 155 5.63 -27.22 1.13
N TYR A 156 6.13 -26.00 0.88
CA TYR A 156 5.33 -24.77 0.81
C TYR A 156 5.81 -23.92 -0.37
N GLY A 157 4.99 -23.83 -1.42
CA GLY A 157 5.35 -23.15 -2.67
C GLY A 157 5.47 -21.63 -2.58
N LEU A 158 4.97 -21.01 -1.50
CA LEU A 158 4.87 -19.54 -1.37
C LEU A 158 5.96 -18.91 -0.50
N VAL A 159 7.07 -19.60 -0.22
CA VAL A 159 8.15 -19.00 0.61
C VAL A 159 8.66 -17.70 -0.01
N ILE A 160 9.00 -17.71 -1.31
CA ILE A 160 9.54 -16.53 -2.02
C ILE A 160 8.44 -15.47 -2.21
N ASP A 161 7.22 -15.88 -2.58
CA ASP A 161 6.06 -14.98 -2.69
C ASP A 161 5.79 -14.27 -1.35
N SER A 162 5.85 -14.99 -0.23
CA SER A 162 5.67 -14.41 1.11
C SER A 162 6.74 -13.39 1.45
N LEU A 163 8.02 -13.68 1.16
CA LEU A 163 9.15 -12.78 1.43
C LEU A 163 9.19 -11.55 0.51
N SER A 164 8.52 -11.60 -0.64
CA SER A 164 8.42 -10.50 -1.62
C SER A 164 7.11 -9.73 -1.53
N THR A 165 6.20 -10.12 -0.64
CA THR A 165 4.87 -9.49 -0.54
C THR A 165 4.98 -7.98 -0.34
N ILE A 166 4.12 -7.23 -1.03
CA ILE A 166 3.92 -5.79 -0.82
C ILE A 166 2.59 -5.49 -0.12
N SER A 167 1.84 -6.55 0.21
CA SER A 167 0.55 -6.42 0.90
C SER A 167 0.76 -6.08 2.37
N THR A 168 0.09 -5.07 2.83
CA THR A 168 -0.10 -4.59 4.22
C THR A 168 1.15 -4.44 5.10
N SER A 169 2.07 -5.39 5.15
CA SER A 169 3.36 -5.24 5.81
C SER A 169 4.43 -5.98 5.01
N LEU A 170 5.37 -5.22 4.46
CA LEU A 170 6.51 -5.76 3.73
C LEU A 170 7.51 -6.39 4.69
N CYS A 171 8.21 -7.43 4.20
CA CYS A 171 9.26 -8.10 4.96
C CYS A 171 10.56 -7.28 4.94
N PHE A 172 10.57 -6.15 5.64
CA PHE A 172 11.74 -5.28 5.73
C PHE A 172 12.83 -5.86 6.63
N MET A 173 14.08 -5.72 6.20
CA MET A 173 15.25 -6.14 6.99
C MET A 173 15.70 -5.00 7.89
N VAL A 174 15.64 -5.26 9.20
CA VAL A 174 16.06 -4.36 10.27
C VAL A 174 17.19 -5.00 11.07
N ARG A 175 17.90 -4.23 11.90
CA ARG A 175 18.96 -4.78 12.76
C ARG A 175 18.37 -5.82 13.71
N LYS A 176 19.09 -6.90 13.98
CA LYS A 176 18.68 -7.97 14.89
C LYS A 176 18.14 -7.45 16.22
N LYS A 177 18.85 -6.51 16.86
CA LYS A 177 18.43 -5.90 18.15
C LYS A 177 17.08 -5.19 18.07
N ASP A 178 16.73 -4.60 16.90
CA ASP A 178 15.46 -3.94 16.67
C ASP A 178 14.37 -4.98 16.34
N ALA A 179 14.74 -6.02 15.57
CA ALA A 179 13.85 -7.14 15.23
C ALA A 179 13.45 -8.00 16.44
N GLU A 180 14.29 -8.11 17.44
CA GLU A 180 14.04 -8.84 18.69
C GLU A 180 13.13 -8.08 19.68
N THR A 181 12.75 -6.83 19.38
CA THR A 181 11.71 -6.13 20.13
C THR A 181 10.38 -6.90 20.01
N ASP A 182 9.60 -6.96 21.08
CA ASP A 182 8.27 -7.60 21.08
C ASP A 182 7.46 -7.13 19.85
N PRO A 183 6.90 -8.03 19.03
CA PRO A 183 6.16 -7.67 17.82
C PRO A 183 4.96 -6.74 18.06
N ASN A 184 4.44 -6.67 19.30
CA ASN A 184 3.37 -5.77 19.69
C ASN A 184 3.87 -4.39 20.16
N GLN A 185 5.18 -4.19 20.25
CA GLN A 185 5.82 -2.92 20.58
C GLN A 185 6.45 -2.30 19.34
N GLN A 186 6.33 -0.97 19.20
CA GLN A 186 6.93 -0.24 18.10
C GLN A 186 8.44 -0.10 18.27
N VAL A 187 9.18 -0.37 17.22
CA VAL A 187 10.57 0.04 17.06
C VAL A 187 10.57 1.53 16.70
N ARG A 188 11.29 2.33 17.49
CA ARG A 188 11.38 3.79 17.27
C ARG A 188 12.60 4.20 16.46
N GLU A 189 13.60 3.31 16.37
CA GLU A 189 14.80 3.55 15.58
C GLU A 189 14.49 3.49 14.09
N THR A 190 15.19 4.32 13.32
CA THR A 190 15.05 4.43 11.87
C THR A 190 16.37 4.12 11.15
N ILE A 191 17.16 3.22 11.76
CA ILE A 191 18.41 2.72 11.18
C ILE A 191 18.07 1.60 10.21
N GLY A 192 18.11 1.90 8.94
CA GLY A 192 17.74 0.98 7.87
C GLY A 192 18.86 0.74 6.87
N SER A 193 18.65 -0.19 5.95
CA SER A 193 19.59 -0.58 4.88
C SER A 193 19.15 -0.09 3.49
N GLY A 194 18.16 0.79 3.45
CA GLY A 194 17.52 1.25 2.22
C GLY A 194 18.21 2.42 1.54
N PRO A 195 17.63 2.87 0.41
CA PRO A 195 18.24 3.89 -0.46
C PRO A 195 18.22 5.32 0.11
N PHE A 196 17.42 5.59 1.15
CA PHE A 196 17.34 6.90 1.81
C PHE A 196 17.59 6.79 3.31
N LEU A 197 17.94 7.92 3.92
CA LEU A 197 18.10 8.13 5.35
C LEU A 197 16.96 9.00 5.86
N TYR A 198 16.33 8.64 6.97
CA TYR A 198 15.33 9.48 7.62
C TYR A 198 16.01 10.58 8.44
N ASN A 199 15.86 11.83 8.01
CA ASN A 199 16.45 12.98 8.67
C ASN A 199 15.54 13.47 9.81
N ARG A 200 15.84 13.02 11.03
CA ARG A 200 15.07 13.38 12.24
C ARG A 200 15.22 14.86 12.62
N GLU A 201 16.38 15.45 12.36
CA GLU A 201 16.69 16.82 12.78
C GLU A 201 15.84 17.85 12.03
N GLU A 202 15.60 17.61 10.73
CA GLU A 202 14.80 18.49 9.87
C GLU A 202 13.33 18.08 9.74
N THR A 203 12.99 16.85 10.17
CA THR A 203 11.60 16.41 10.20
C THR A 203 10.80 17.18 11.24
N ARG A 204 9.58 17.54 10.88
CA ARG A 204 8.58 18.19 11.76
C ARG A 204 7.27 17.42 11.64
N PRO A 205 7.02 16.43 12.55
CA PRO A 205 5.80 15.61 12.51
C PRO A 205 4.54 16.48 12.44
N GLY A 206 3.58 16.07 11.62
CA GLY A 206 2.38 16.84 11.32
C GLY A 206 2.57 17.97 10.30
N ASN A 207 3.82 18.27 9.89
CA ASN A 207 4.13 19.27 8.86
C ASN A 207 4.90 18.63 7.70
N ARG A 208 6.08 18.05 7.96
CA ARG A 208 6.85 17.37 6.93
C ARG A 208 7.77 16.29 7.49
N HIS A 209 8.06 15.28 6.67
CA HIS A 209 9.10 14.27 6.90
C HIS A 209 10.18 14.38 5.84
N VAL A 210 11.45 14.27 6.26
CA VAL A 210 12.61 14.52 5.40
C VAL A 210 13.42 13.25 5.23
N TYR A 211 13.77 12.95 3.97
CA TYR A 211 14.57 11.79 3.58
C TYR A 211 15.74 12.27 2.71
N ASP A 212 16.95 12.00 3.16
CA ASP A 212 18.17 12.31 2.41
C ASP A 212 18.67 11.05 1.68
N ARG A 213 19.33 11.21 0.54
CA ARG A 213 19.97 10.10 -0.15
C ARG A 213 20.96 9.40 0.76
N ASN A 214 20.89 8.05 0.79
CA ASN A 214 21.89 7.25 1.50
C ASN A 214 23.13 7.08 0.62
N PRO A 215 24.29 7.72 0.94
CA PRO A 215 25.49 7.61 0.12
C PRO A 215 26.15 6.24 0.21
N ASN A 216 25.80 5.44 1.22
CA ASN A 216 26.37 4.11 1.47
C ASN A 216 25.50 2.99 0.89
N TYR A 217 24.33 3.31 0.29
CA TYR A 217 23.49 2.31 -0.32
C TYR A 217 24.12 1.78 -1.60
N VAL A 218 24.21 0.46 -1.72
CA VAL A 218 24.74 -0.23 -2.91
C VAL A 218 23.56 -0.78 -3.71
N PRO A 219 23.14 -0.13 -4.81
CA PRO A 219 22.06 -0.63 -5.65
C PRO A 219 22.47 -1.92 -6.38
N ARG A 220 21.48 -2.70 -6.84
CA ARG A 220 21.73 -3.78 -7.80
C ARG A 220 22.12 -3.21 -9.16
N ALA A 221 22.77 -4.05 -9.97
CA ALA A 221 23.19 -3.66 -11.32
C ALA A 221 22.04 -3.74 -12.35
N GLU A 222 21.02 -4.55 -12.08
CA GLU A 222 19.89 -4.74 -12.97
C GLU A 222 19.04 -3.45 -13.05
N PRO A 223 18.37 -3.19 -14.18
CA PRO A 223 17.47 -2.05 -14.32
C PRO A 223 16.40 -2.01 -13.21
N PRO A 224 15.98 -0.82 -12.74
CA PRO A 224 14.92 -0.71 -11.76
C PRO A 224 13.60 -1.24 -12.31
N SER A 225 12.92 -2.08 -11.54
CA SER A 225 11.62 -2.65 -11.90
C SER A 225 10.75 -2.80 -10.64
N GLY A 226 9.80 -1.92 -10.46
CA GLY A 226 8.94 -1.90 -9.27
C GLY A 226 9.76 -1.81 -7.97
N MET A 227 9.63 -2.80 -7.10
CA MET A 227 10.34 -2.92 -5.83
C MET A 227 11.70 -3.65 -5.96
N SER A 228 12.09 -4.07 -7.16
CA SER A 228 13.30 -4.85 -7.45
C SER A 228 14.25 -4.12 -8.37
N GLY A 229 15.44 -4.73 -8.57
CA GLY A 229 16.50 -4.18 -9.42
C GLY A 229 17.28 -3.03 -8.78
N GLY A 230 17.87 -2.20 -9.62
CA GLY A 230 18.72 -1.09 -9.18
C GLY A 230 17.92 0.06 -8.60
N LYS A 231 17.85 0.16 -7.27
CA LYS A 231 17.25 1.30 -6.56
C LYS A 231 18.22 2.49 -6.55
N VAL A 232 18.44 3.08 -7.74
CA VAL A 232 19.39 4.19 -7.93
C VAL A 232 18.73 5.51 -7.56
N VAL A 233 19.22 6.15 -6.50
CA VAL A 233 18.71 7.45 -6.06
C VAL A 233 19.40 8.58 -6.81
N LYS A 234 18.64 9.31 -7.64
CA LYS A 234 19.11 10.46 -8.43
C LYS A 234 18.80 11.80 -7.76
N LEU A 235 17.90 11.80 -6.78
CA LEU A 235 17.55 12.95 -5.95
C LEU A 235 18.53 13.06 -4.77
N ASP A 236 18.73 14.27 -4.27
CA ASP A 236 19.51 14.48 -3.04
C ASP A 236 18.63 14.36 -1.81
N ARG A 237 17.34 14.72 -1.96
CA ARG A 237 16.35 14.75 -0.88
C ARG A 237 14.93 14.50 -1.40
N VAL A 238 14.12 13.85 -0.58
CA VAL A 238 12.65 13.76 -0.75
C VAL A 238 12.01 14.28 0.54
N THR A 239 10.95 15.09 0.42
CA THR A 239 10.15 15.51 1.57
C THR A 239 8.69 15.09 1.38
N PHE A 240 8.09 14.52 2.43
CA PHE A 240 6.65 14.33 2.49
C PHE A 240 6.05 15.53 3.20
N GLU A 241 5.40 16.39 2.43
CA GLU A 241 4.73 17.60 2.93
C GLU A 241 3.30 17.24 3.37
N ASN A 242 2.90 17.67 4.56
CA ASN A 242 1.53 17.47 5.04
C ASN A 242 0.69 18.70 4.73
N ILE A 243 -0.05 18.66 3.62
CA ILE A 243 -1.03 19.69 3.22
C ILE A 243 -2.40 19.02 3.28
N ALA A 244 -3.16 19.26 4.36
CA ALA A 244 -4.42 18.58 4.63
C ALA A 244 -5.56 18.99 3.70
N ASP A 245 -5.56 20.24 3.20
CA ASP A 245 -6.57 20.72 2.27
C ASP A 245 -6.20 20.34 0.83
N GLU A 246 -7.08 19.57 0.18
CA GLU A 246 -6.85 19.04 -1.16
C GLU A 246 -6.70 20.12 -2.24
N GLN A 247 -7.45 21.23 -2.13
CA GLN A 247 -7.38 22.32 -3.10
C GLN A 247 -6.09 23.14 -2.93
N THR A 248 -5.64 23.30 -1.69
CA THR A 248 -4.34 23.93 -1.39
C THR A 248 -3.20 23.07 -1.94
N ALA A 249 -3.23 21.75 -1.74
CA ALA A 249 -2.23 20.82 -2.28
C ALA A 249 -2.22 20.84 -3.82
N LEU A 250 -3.40 20.87 -4.45
CA LEU A 250 -3.54 20.98 -5.89
C LEU A 250 -2.95 22.28 -6.43
N SER A 251 -3.28 23.41 -5.80
CA SER A 251 -2.76 24.73 -6.17
C SER A 251 -1.24 24.78 -6.03
N ALA A 252 -0.68 24.19 -4.98
CA ALA A 252 0.77 24.08 -4.75
C ALA A 252 1.47 23.24 -5.85
N LEU A 253 0.82 22.16 -6.34
CA LEU A 253 1.33 21.37 -7.46
C LEU A 253 1.37 22.19 -8.76
N GLN A 254 0.29 22.90 -9.07
CA GLN A 254 0.18 23.73 -10.27
C GLN A 254 1.16 24.92 -10.25
N ALA A 255 1.36 25.52 -9.06
CA ALA A 255 2.33 26.59 -8.85
C ALA A 255 3.79 26.09 -8.87
N GLY A 256 4.03 24.79 -8.66
CA GLY A 256 5.37 24.19 -8.55
C GLY A 256 6.00 24.32 -7.18
N GLU A 257 5.22 24.55 -6.14
CA GLU A 257 5.64 24.53 -4.75
C GLU A 257 5.86 23.11 -4.24
N ILE A 258 5.09 22.14 -4.78
CA ILE A 258 5.30 20.70 -4.66
C ILE A 258 5.50 20.08 -6.04
N ASP A 259 6.10 18.89 -6.08
CA ASP A 259 6.50 18.20 -7.31
C ASP A 259 5.64 16.98 -7.61
N PHE A 260 5.15 16.31 -6.57
CA PHE A 260 4.38 15.07 -6.67
C PHE A 260 3.19 15.11 -5.70
N TYR A 261 2.01 14.74 -6.20
CA TYR A 261 0.80 14.57 -5.41
C TYR A 261 0.25 13.17 -5.64
N GLU A 262 0.31 12.33 -4.60
CA GLU A 262 -0.03 10.91 -4.72
C GLU A 262 -1.50 10.69 -5.09
N VAL A 263 -2.42 11.39 -4.42
CA VAL A 263 -3.86 11.24 -4.63
C VAL A 263 -4.52 12.61 -4.73
N PRO A 264 -4.41 13.29 -5.89
CA PRO A 264 -5.13 14.53 -6.12
C PRO A 264 -6.64 14.28 -6.15
N PRO A 265 -7.49 15.32 -6.02
CA PRO A 265 -8.94 15.18 -6.17
C PRO A 265 -9.29 14.45 -7.46
N GLN A 266 -9.98 13.30 -7.35
CA GLN A 266 -10.18 12.39 -8.48
C GLN A 266 -11.26 12.89 -9.46
N ASP A 267 -12.15 13.75 -9.03
CA ASP A 267 -13.13 14.47 -9.85
C ASP A 267 -12.48 15.55 -10.77
N LEU A 268 -11.30 16.06 -10.41
CA LEU A 268 -10.55 17.04 -11.19
C LEU A 268 -9.48 16.42 -12.11
N VAL A 269 -9.33 15.10 -12.12
CA VAL A 269 -8.28 14.40 -12.89
C VAL A 269 -8.31 14.73 -14.37
N ASP A 270 -9.49 14.84 -14.98
CA ASP A 270 -9.61 15.14 -16.41
C ASP A 270 -9.19 16.59 -16.75
N ASP A 271 -9.33 17.52 -15.82
CA ASP A 271 -8.79 18.88 -15.97
C ASP A 271 -7.28 18.92 -15.72
N LEU A 272 -6.79 18.15 -14.75
CA LEU A 272 -5.34 18.02 -14.51
C LEU A 272 -4.59 17.44 -15.71
N LYS A 273 -5.19 16.50 -16.45
CA LYS A 273 -4.61 15.94 -17.69
C LYS A 273 -4.43 16.97 -18.80
N LYS A 274 -5.21 18.07 -18.77
CA LYS A 274 -5.11 19.18 -19.74
C LYS A 274 -3.98 20.15 -19.40
N ASP A 275 -3.47 20.15 -18.16
CA ASP A 275 -2.36 21.03 -17.75
C ASP A 275 -1.05 20.58 -18.43
N PRO A 276 -0.46 21.43 -19.30
CA PRO A 276 0.76 21.06 -20.02
C PRO A 276 1.99 20.87 -19.12
N LYS A 277 1.94 21.31 -17.86
CA LYS A 277 3.03 21.23 -16.88
C LYS A 277 2.98 19.93 -16.07
N LEU A 278 1.87 19.19 -16.13
CA LEU A 278 1.64 18.01 -15.30
C LEU A 278 1.66 16.71 -16.11
N THR A 279 2.04 15.65 -15.46
CA THR A 279 1.80 14.25 -15.85
C THR A 279 0.81 13.66 -14.86
N VAL A 280 -0.22 12.99 -15.36
CA VAL A 280 -1.27 12.36 -14.55
C VAL A 280 -1.40 10.90 -14.98
N GLN A 281 -1.17 9.97 -14.07
CA GLN A 281 -1.20 8.53 -14.38
C GLN A 281 -1.69 7.70 -13.20
N VAL A 282 -2.24 6.53 -13.49
CA VAL A 282 -2.51 5.46 -12.53
C VAL A 282 -1.22 4.69 -12.27
N LEU A 283 -0.69 4.78 -11.06
CA LEU A 283 0.53 4.05 -10.66
C LEU A 283 0.22 2.63 -10.18
N ASN A 284 -0.91 2.43 -9.52
CA ASN A 284 -1.40 1.12 -9.11
C ASN A 284 -2.33 0.53 -10.17
N LYS A 285 -1.81 -0.29 -11.06
CA LYS A 285 -2.58 -0.92 -12.15
C LYS A 285 -3.56 -1.99 -11.67
N THR A 286 -3.39 -2.55 -10.46
CA THR A 286 -4.37 -3.47 -9.88
C THR A 286 -5.55 -2.75 -9.24
N GLY A 287 -5.45 -1.43 -9.07
CA GLY A 287 -6.48 -0.59 -8.49
C GLY A 287 -6.75 -0.88 -7.02
N HIS A 288 -7.91 -0.44 -6.58
CA HIS A 288 -8.45 -0.67 -5.25
C HIS A 288 -9.85 -1.29 -5.37
N VAL A 289 -10.19 -2.20 -4.49
CA VAL A 289 -11.52 -2.78 -4.40
C VAL A 289 -12.24 -2.14 -3.21
N ALA A 290 -13.39 -1.55 -3.49
CA ALA A 290 -14.32 -1.09 -2.47
C ALA A 290 -15.17 -2.28 -2.02
N LEU A 291 -15.29 -2.48 -0.73
CA LEU A 291 -16.06 -3.59 -0.19
C LEU A 291 -16.88 -3.18 1.03
N MET A 292 -18.03 -3.84 1.18
CA MET A 292 -18.88 -3.79 2.36
C MET A 292 -18.67 -5.07 3.14
N ARG A 293 -18.26 -4.95 4.41
CA ARG A 293 -18.05 -6.08 5.31
C ARG A 293 -19.31 -6.36 6.11
N LEU A 294 -19.69 -7.62 6.21
CA LEU A 294 -20.85 -8.09 6.97
C LEU A 294 -20.42 -8.74 8.28
N ASN A 295 -21.16 -8.50 9.36
CA ASN A 295 -20.88 -9.08 10.67
C ASN A 295 -21.63 -10.40 10.84
N HIS A 296 -20.90 -11.52 10.80
CA HIS A 296 -21.46 -12.86 10.87
C HIS A 296 -21.85 -13.30 12.29
N LEU A 297 -21.52 -12.53 13.34
CA LEU A 297 -21.84 -12.90 14.72
C LEU A 297 -23.31 -12.64 15.08
N HIS A 298 -23.97 -11.68 14.43
CA HIS A 298 -25.26 -11.18 14.86
C HIS A 298 -26.30 -11.14 13.73
N PRO A 299 -27.62 -11.30 14.05
CA PRO A 299 -28.68 -11.09 13.08
C PRO A 299 -28.65 -9.67 12.48
N PRO A 300 -29.07 -9.51 11.20
CA PRO A 300 -29.53 -10.57 10.31
C PRO A 300 -28.38 -11.33 9.62
N PHE A 301 -27.15 -10.82 9.65
CA PHE A 301 -26.04 -11.34 8.84
C PHE A 301 -25.35 -12.58 9.41
N ASN A 302 -25.76 -13.11 10.56
CA ASN A 302 -25.41 -14.48 10.96
C ASN A 302 -26.10 -15.53 10.07
N ASN A 303 -27.15 -15.16 9.34
CA ASN A 303 -27.87 -16.02 8.39
C ASN A 303 -27.33 -15.83 6.96
N PRO A 304 -26.97 -16.92 6.22
CA PRO A 304 -26.46 -16.81 4.85
C PRO A 304 -27.45 -16.22 3.86
N ASP A 305 -28.77 -16.45 4.00
CA ASP A 305 -29.74 -15.86 3.08
C ASP A 305 -29.81 -14.32 3.23
N ALA A 306 -29.68 -13.79 4.45
CA ALA A 306 -29.58 -12.34 4.65
C ALA A 306 -28.30 -11.75 4.03
N ARG A 307 -27.19 -12.49 4.05
CA ARG A 307 -25.96 -12.05 3.39
C ARG A 307 -26.07 -12.12 1.86
N ARG A 308 -26.69 -13.16 1.32
CA ARG A 308 -26.99 -13.25 -0.12
C ARG A 308 -27.91 -12.14 -0.59
N ALA A 309 -28.88 -11.72 0.23
CA ALA A 309 -29.73 -10.58 -0.07
C ALA A 309 -28.93 -9.31 -0.37
N MET A 310 -27.79 -9.09 0.32
CA MET A 310 -26.93 -7.94 0.06
C MET A 310 -26.29 -7.96 -1.33
N LEU A 311 -26.05 -9.13 -1.94
CA LEU A 311 -25.56 -9.23 -3.32
C LEU A 311 -26.61 -8.67 -4.29
N TYR A 312 -27.89 -9.00 -4.10
CA TYR A 312 -29.00 -8.50 -4.95
C TYR A 312 -29.38 -7.04 -4.68
N LEU A 313 -29.03 -6.49 -3.51
CA LEU A 313 -29.25 -5.07 -3.22
C LEU A 313 -28.18 -4.17 -3.80
N THR A 314 -26.98 -4.70 -4.01
CA THR A 314 -25.82 -3.87 -4.35
C THR A 314 -25.89 -3.41 -5.81
N LYS A 315 -25.76 -2.10 -6.00
CA LYS A 315 -25.57 -1.47 -7.31
C LYS A 315 -24.28 -0.67 -7.29
N GLN A 316 -23.23 -1.25 -7.88
CA GLN A 316 -21.87 -0.69 -7.80
C GLN A 316 -21.77 0.70 -8.42
N GLU A 317 -22.57 0.95 -9.48
CA GLU A 317 -22.66 2.23 -10.18
C GLU A 317 -23.08 3.38 -9.26
N ASP A 318 -23.95 3.14 -8.30
CA ASP A 318 -24.41 4.18 -7.37
C ASP A 318 -23.25 4.65 -6.49
N VAL A 319 -22.48 3.72 -5.90
CA VAL A 319 -21.33 4.05 -5.03
C VAL A 319 -20.19 4.66 -5.83
N MET A 320 -19.82 4.00 -6.93
CA MET A 320 -18.70 4.45 -7.77
C MET A 320 -19.02 5.78 -8.47
N GLY A 321 -20.26 5.95 -8.93
CA GLY A 321 -20.73 7.20 -9.55
C GLY A 321 -20.74 8.38 -8.56
N ALA A 322 -21.06 8.14 -7.29
CA ALA A 322 -21.02 9.18 -6.26
C ALA A 322 -19.58 9.64 -5.93
N ILE A 323 -18.59 8.74 -6.11
CA ILE A 323 -17.19 9.03 -5.78
C ILE A 323 -16.42 9.58 -7.00
N PHE A 324 -16.63 8.98 -8.17
CA PHE A 324 -15.82 9.21 -9.38
C PHE A 324 -16.59 9.94 -10.49
N GLY A 325 -17.88 10.23 -10.29
CA GLY A 325 -18.72 10.87 -11.30
C GLY A 325 -18.74 10.08 -12.60
N GLN A 326 -18.57 10.78 -13.74
CA GLN A 326 -18.51 10.21 -15.07
C GLN A 326 -17.11 9.74 -15.50
N SER A 327 -16.13 9.79 -14.58
CA SER A 327 -14.77 9.41 -14.92
C SER A 327 -14.66 7.91 -15.20
N LYS A 328 -13.68 7.54 -16.04
CA LYS A 328 -13.35 6.13 -16.31
C LYS A 328 -12.37 5.54 -15.28
N SER A 329 -12.33 6.13 -14.08
CA SER A 329 -11.41 5.71 -13.02
C SER A 329 -11.94 4.52 -12.21
N TRP A 330 -13.02 3.88 -12.64
CA TRP A 330 -13.58 2.72 -11.97
C TRP A 330 -14.22 1.74 -12.96
N GLN A 331 -14.44 0.53 -12.50
CA GLN A 331 -15.18 -0.52 -13.22
C GLN A 331 -16.03 -1.35 -12.25
N ALA A 332 -17.13 -1.88 -12.76
CA ALA A 332 -17.90 -2.89 -12.05
C ALA A 332 -17.12 -4.22 -12.01
N CYS A 333 -17.18 -4.92 -10.88
CA CYS A 333 -16.46 -6.18 -10.67
C CYS A 333 -17.30 -7.15 -9.84
N GLY A 334 -17.71 -8.27 -10.43
CA GLY A 334 -18.47 -9.33 -9.75
C GLY A 334 -17.61 -10.47 -9.23
N SER A 335 -16.28 -10.39 -9.39
CA SER A 335 -15.37 -11.43 -8.94
C SER A 335 -15.06 -11.31 -7.44
N TYR A 336 -14.82 -12.45 -6.82
CA TYR A 336 -14.34 -12.57 -5.43
C TYR A 336 -12.87 -12.15 -5.28
N PHE A 337 -12.18 -11.95 -6.39
CA PHE A 337 -10.83 -11.42 -6.55
C PHE A 337 -10.86 -10.13 -7.37
N ALA A 338 -9.84 -9.29 -7.29
CA ALA A 338 -9.82 -8.06 -8.07
C ALA A 338 -9.84 -8.35 -9.57
N CYS A 339 -10.72 -7.67 -10.30
CA CYS A 339 -10.86 -7.82 -11.74
C CYS A 339 -9.57 -7.44 -12.48
N GLY A 340 -9.21 -8.21 -13.51
CA GLY A 340 -7.97 -8.03 -14.27
C GLY A 340 -6.72 -8.64 -13.61
N THR A 341 -6.88 -9.37 -12.49
CA THR A 341 -5.78 -10.13 -11.87
C THR A 341 -5.85 -11.61 -12.26
N PRO A 342 -4.78 -12.39 -12.06
CA PRO A 342 -4.77 -13.80 -12.47
C PRO A 342 -5.86 -14.67 -11.85
N MET A 343 -6.37 -14.30 -10.66
CA MET A 343 -7.41 -15.08 -9.96
C MET A 343 -8.82 -14.68 -10.35
N THR A 344 -9.00 -13.63 -11.16
CA THR A 344 -10.32 -13.19 -11.66
C THR A 344 -11.04 -14.33 -12.34
N ASN A 345 -12.30 -14.55 -11.98
CA ASN A 345 -13.16 -15.53 -12.63
C ASN A 345 -14.64 -15.14 -12.46
N ASP A 346 -15.54 -15.92 -13.06
CA ASP A 346 -16.98 -15.64 -13.14
C ASP A 346 -17.86 -16.73 -12.46
N GLU A 347 -17.27 -17.59 -11.65
CA GLU A 347 -18.03 -18.63 -10.95
C GLU A 347 -19.04 -18.01 -9.98
N ASN A 348 -20.29 -18.51 -10.03
CA ASN A 348 -21.37 -18.09 -9.13
C ASN A 348 -21.64 -16.57 -9.14
N THR A 349 -21.56 -15.92 -10.34
CA THR A 349 -21.77 -14.47 -10.52
C THR A 349 -23.11 -14.10 -11.14
N GLU A 350 -24.10 -14.99 -11.17
CA GLU A 350 -25.40 -14.73 -11.79
C GLU A 350 -26.12 -13.53 -11.16
N TRP A 351 -25.99 -13.36 -9.84
CA TRP A 351 -26.51 -12.21 -9.11
C TRP A 351 -25.96 -10.88 -9.67
N PHE A 352 -24.68 -10.86 -10.05
CA PHE A 352 -24.01 -9.68 -10.61
C PHE A 352 -24.47 -9.40 -12.06
N LYS A 353 -24.61 -10.44 -12.88
CA LYS A 353 -25.10 -10.32 -14.27
C LYS A 353 -26.55 -9.86 -14.33
N HIS A 354 -27.36 -10.30 -13.36
CA HIS A 354 -28.77 -9.91 -13.25
C HIS A 354 -28.93 -8.43 -12.85
N GLY A 355 -28.00 -7.90 -12.07
CA GLY A 355 -28.06 -6.56 -11.48
C GLY A 355 -28.92 -6.50 -10.21
N GLN A 356 -29.24 -5.26 -9.77
CA GLN A 356 -30.02 -5.04 -8.55
C GLN A 356 -31.43 -5.63 -8.65
N ASP A 357 -31.81 -6.45 -7.64
CA ASP A 357 -33.15 -7.03 -7.49
C ASP A 357 -33.63 -6.90 -6.04
N ILE A 358 -34.33 -5.80 -5.77
CA ILE A 358 -34.86 -5.47 -4.43
C ILE A 358 -35.92 -6.48 -3.99
N ALA A 359 -36.74 -7.02 -4.95
CA ALA A 359 -37.80 -7.98 -4.62
C ALA A 359 -37.16 -9.30 -4.12
N LYS A 360 -36.12 -9.79 -4.82
CA LYS A 360 -35.40 -11.00 -4.43
C LYS A 360 -34.68 -10.82 -3.10
N ALA A 361 -34.08 -9.67 -2.89
CA ALA A 361 -33.42 -9.36 -1.62
C ALA A 361 -34.42 -9.37 -0.45
N LYS A 362 -35.61 -8.78 -0.64
CA LYS A 362 -36.70 -8.79 0.36
C LYS A 362 -37.16 -10.20 0.69
N GLU A 363 -37.36 -11.05 -0.32
CA GLU A 363 -37.67 -12.49 -0.14
C GLU A 363 -36.62 -13.18 0.73
N LEU A 364 -35.34 -12.94 0.44
CA LEU A 364 -34.22 -13.55 1.17
C LEU A 364 -34.14 -13.07 2.62
N PHE A 365 -34.39 -11.79 2.90
CA PHE A 365 -34.45 -11.31 4.30
C PHE A 365 -35.63 -11.88 5.08
N GLN A 366 -36.78 -12.06 4.42
CA GLN A 366 -37.93 -12.74 5.04
C GLN A 366 -37.60 -14.20 5.35
N LYS A 367 -36.98 -14.93 4.39
CA LYS A 367 -36.54 -16.30 4.57
C LYS A 367 -35.49 -16.43 5.67
N ALA A 368 -34.62 -15.44 5.81
CA ALA A 368 -33.63 -15.37 6.88
C ALA A 368 -34.23 -15.11 8.27
N GLY A 369 -35.54 -14.82 8.36
CA GLY A 369 -36.22 -14.54 9.62
C GLY A 369 -35.91 -13.17 10.19
N TYR A 370 -35.74 -12.14 9.35
CA TYR A 370 -35.53 -10.78 9.84
C TYR A 370 -36.69 -10.33 10.76
N ASP A 371 -36.36 -9.91 11.99
CA ASP A 371 -37.30 -9.68 13.08
C ASP A 371 -37.65 -8.19 13.31
N GLY A 372 -37.24 -7.29 12.40
CA GLY A 372 -37.52 -5.87 12.46
C GLY A 372 -36.54 -5.05 13.35
N LYS A 373 -35.55 -5.69 13.98
CA LYS A 373 -34.53 -4.98 14.75
C LYS A 373 -33.66 -4.09 13.86
N PRO A 374 -33.16 -2.96 14.38
CA PRO A 374 -32.30 -2.08 13.61
C PRO A 374 -31.03 -2.77 13.10
N VAL A 375 -30.75 -2.62 11.82
CA VAL A 375 -29.49 -2.98 11.19
C VAL A 375 -28.54 -1.80 11.31
N VAL A 376 -27.48 -1.94 12.10
CA VAL A 376 -26.49 -0.88 12.37
C VAL A 376 -25.48 -0.84 11.22
N VAL A 377 -25.51 0.25 10.44
CA VAL A 377 -24.57 0.56 9.36
C VAL A 377 -23.58 1.60 9.85
N LEU A 378 -22.29 1.26 9.90
CA LEU A 378 -21.27 2.25 10.27
C LEU A 378 -20.95 3.14 9.06
N GLN A 379 -21.00 4.46 9.26
CA GLN A 379 -20.69 5.48 8.27
C GLN A 379 -19.55 6.38 8.78
N ALA A 380 -18.47 6.50 8.03
CA ALA A 380 -17.39 7.46 8.32
C ALA A 380 -17.61 8.73 7.50
N THR A 381 -18.05 9.81 8.15
CA THR A 381 -18.50 11.05 7.48
C THR A 381 -17.36 11.83 6.82
N ASP A 382 -16.13 11.61 7.25
CA ASP A 382 -14.88 12.21 6.78
C ASP A 382 -14.07 11.33 5.81
N HIS A 383 -14.60 10.16 5.41
CA HIS A 383 -13.88 9.24 4.54
C HIS A 383 -14.54 9.15 3.15
N TYR A 384 -13.80 9.48 2.10
CA TYR A 384 -14.28 9.63 0.71
C TYR A 384 -15.08 8.43 0.17
N LEU A 385 -14.81 7.20 0.63
CA LEU A 385 -15.54 6.01 0.22
C LEU A 385 -16.55 5.55 1.28
N ALA A 386 -16.14 5.45 2.55
CA ALA A 386 -17.00 4.88 3.60
C ALA A 386 -18.22 5.76 3.89
N ASN A 387 -18.14 7.07 3.59
CA ASN A 387 -19.29 7.98 3.68
C ASN A 387 -20.37 7.61 2.65
N PRO A 388 -20.17 7.74 1.33
CA PRO A 388 -21.20 7.41 0.35
C PRO A 388 -21.60 5.93 0.40
N ALA A 389 -20.66 5.01 0.60
CA ALA A 389 -20.98 3.59 0.70
C ALA A 389 -21.90 3.26 1.88
N GLY A 390 -21.71 3.91 3.04
CA GLY A 390 -22.60 3.77 4.20
C GLY A 390 -24.01 4.30 3.93
N LEU A 391 -24.12 5.44 3.23
CA LEU A 391 -25.40 6.03 2.83
C LEU A 391 -26.16 5.11 1.87
N PHE A 392 -25.48 4.58 0.82
CA PHE A 392 -26.12 3.65 -0.12
C PHE A 392 -26.50 2.33 0.55
N ALA A 393 -25.66 1.77 1.41
CA ALA A 393 -26.00 0.57 2.17
C ALA A 393 -27.28 0.77 3.01
N ALA A 394 -27.39 1.90 3.69
CA ALA A 394 -28.58 2.23 4.46
C ALA A 394 -29.81 2.42 3.57
N GLN A 395 -29.66 3.08 2.43
CA GLN A 395 -30.74 3.26 1.46
C GLN A 395 -31.23 1.92 0.91
N TRP A 396 -30.34 1.05 0.45
CA TRP A 396 -30.68 -0.25 -0.12
C TRP A 396 -31.40 -1.15 0.90
N LEU A 397 -30.91 -1.19 2.13
CA LEU A 397 -31.55 -1.95 3.22
C LEU A 397 -32.96 -1.43 3.52
N ARG A 398 -33.18 -0.10 3.54
CA ARG A 398 -34.52 0.50 3.71
C ARG A 398 -35.46 0.17 2.55
N GLN A 399 -34.96 0.18 1.32
CA GLN A 399 -35.74 -0.23 0.13
C GLN A 399 -36.18 -1.69 0.21
N ALA A 400 -35.37 -2.56 0.81
CA ALA A 400 -35.73 -3.95 1.09
C ALA A 400 -36.67 -4.11 2.30
N GLY A 401 -37.06 -3.01 2.97
CA GLY A 401 -38.00 -3.01 4.10
C GLY A 401 -37.35 -3.23 5.46
N LEU A 402 -36.03 -3.08 5.59
CA LEU A 402 -35.35 -3.22 6.86
C LEU A 402 -35.33 -1.89 7.64
N ASN A 403 -35.41 -2.00 8.96
CA ASN A 403 -35.13 -0.90 9.89
C ASN A 403 -33.61 -0.67 9.94
N VAL A 404 -33.14 0.57 9.75
CA VAL A 404 -31.71 0.88 9.65
C VAL A 404 -31.32 1.99 10.61
N ASP A 405 -30.37 1.69 11.46
CA ASP A 405 -29.61 2.65 12.26
C ASP A 405 -28.31 3.01 11.51
N LEU A 406 -28.26 4.23 10.95
CA LEU A 406 -27.07 4.76 10.29
C LEU A 406 -26.19 5.46 11.33
N ALA A 407 -25.19 4.75 11.83
CA ALA A 407 -24.28 5.22 12.86
C ALA A 407 -23.15 6.07 12.27
N ALA A 408 -23.37 7.39 12.21
CA ALA A 408 -22.43 8.36 11.69
C ALA A 408 -21.31 8.66 12.71
N MET A 409 -20.05 8.66 12.25
CA MET A 409 -18.86 8.96 13.07
C MET A 409 -17.69 9.36 12.16
N ASP A 410 -16.55 9.76 12.75
CA ASP A 410 -15.30 9.90 12.01
C ASP A 410 -14.67 8.53 11.72
N TRP A 411 -13.72 8.50 10.76
CA TRP A 411 -13.05 7.27 10.35
C TRP A 411 -12.31 6.58 11.50
N GLY A 412 -11.64 7.33 12.37
CA GLY A 412 -10.91 6.78 13.52
C GLY A 412 -11.85 6.07 14.51
N ALA A 413 -13.00 6.66 14.79
CA ALA A 413 -14.05 6.06 15.62
C ALA A 413 -14.62 4.79 14.95
N LEU A 414 -14.84 4.79 13.63
CA LEU A 414 -15.26 3.61 12.90
C LEU A 414 -14.23 2.47 13.03
N LEU A 415 -12.95 2.77 12.86
CA LEU A 415 -11.88 1.78 13.00
C LEU A 415 -11.84 1.14 14.40
N THR A 416 -12.20 1.90 15.43
CA THR A 416 -12.33 1.40 16.79
C THR A 416 -13.59 0.55 16.95
N ARG A 417 -14.76 1.07 16.49
CA ARG A 417 -16.05 0.40 16.66
C ARG A 417 -16.15 -0.91 15.88
N ARG A 418 -15.54 -1.02 14.69
CA ARG A 418 -15.56 -2.27 13.93
C ARG A 418 -14.89 -3.46 14.62
N ALA A 419 -14.06 -3.21 15.65
CA ALA A 419 -13.44 -4.26 16.46
C ALA A 419 -14.36 -4.79 17.58
N VAL A 420 -15.52 -4.16 17.82
CA VAL A 420 -16.46 -4.54 18.87
C VAL A 420 -17.27 -5.75 18.42
N LYS A 421 -17.18 -6.86 19.18
CA LYS A 421 -17.93 -8.11 18.95
C LYS A 421 -19.30 -8.16 19.61
N LYS A 422 -19.65 -7.17 20.42
CA LYS A 422 -20.94 -7.11 21.12
C LYS A 422 -22.12 -7.03 20.13
N PRO A 423 -23.34 -7.40 20.55
CA PRO A 423 -24.54 -7.17 19.76
C PRO A 423 -24.68 -5.71 19.30
N PRO A 424 -25.33 -5.46 18.14
CA PRO A 424 -25.53 -4.10 17.64
C PRO A 424 -26.18 -3.14 18.66
N ALA A 425 -27.16 -3.62 19.44
CA ALA A 425 -27.82 -2.85 20.48
C ALA A 425 -26.90 -2.49 21.69
N GLU A 426 -25.74 -3.13 21.83
CA GLU A 426 -24.76 -2.92 22.89
C GLU A 426 -23.49 -2.21 22.40
N GLY A 427 -23.59 -1.46 21.30
CA GLY A 427 -22.48 -0.73 20.69
C GLY A 427 -21.73 -1.50 19.60
N GLY A 428 -22.19 -2.69 19.24
CA GLY A 428 -21.69 -3.43 18.06
C GLY A 428 -22.22 -2.83 16.75
N TRP A 429 -22.20 -3.65 15.69
CA TRP A 429 -22.53 -3.22 14.32
C TRP A 429 -22.95 -4.42 13.45
N ASN A 430 -23.57 -4.13 12.30
CA ASN A 430 -23.94 -5.15 11.30
C ASN A 430 -23.11 -5.05 10.02
N THR A 431 -22.78 -3.84 9.55
CA THR A 431 -21.98 -3.66 8.34
C THR A 431 -21.16 -2.36 8.39
N PHE A 432 -20.00 -2.39 7.71
CA PHE A 432 -19.18 -1.22 7.40
C PHE A 432 -18.53 -1.36 6.03
N SER A 433 -18.12 -0.24 5.43
CA SER A 433 -17.43 -0.23 4.14
C SER A 433 -15.98 0.21 4.29
N THR A 434 -15.10 -0.34 3.43
CA THR A 434 -13.66 -0.05 3.40
C THR A 434 -13.09 -0.33 2.01
N THR A 435 -11.79 -0.10 1.84
CA THR A 435 -11.06 -0.41 0.62
C THR A 435 -9.87 -1.32 0.91
N VAL A 436 -9.44 -2.03 -0.11
CA VAL A 436 -8.20 -2.81 -0.15
C VAL A 436 -7.59 -2.71 -1.54
N THR A 437 -6.28 -2.76 -1.68
CA THR A 437 -5.66 -2.76 -3.01
C THR A 437 -5.98 -4.04 -3.76
N GLY A 438 -6.04 -3.94 -5.09
CA GLY A 438 -6.40 -5.09 -5.93
C GLY A 438 -5.42 -6.25 -5.80
N ILE A 439 -4.12 -5.97 -5.64
CA ILE A 439 -3.11 -7.02 -5.44
C ILE A 439 -3.34 -7.78 -4.14
N THR A 440 -3.61 -7.08 -3.04
CA THR A 440 -3.93 -7.70 -1.75
C THR A 440 -5.23 -8.47 -1.81
N PHE A 441 -6.29 -7.89 -2.41
CA PHE A 441 -7.59 -8.53 -2.54
C PHE A 441 -7.54 -9.84 -3.36
N SER A 442 -6.56 -9.95 -4.26
CA SER A 442 -6.36 -11.12 -5.12
C SER A 442 -5.50 -12.23 -4.51
N ASP A 443 -4.92 -11.99 -3.34
CA ASP A 443 -4.15 -12.99 -2.61
C ASP A 443 -4.93 -13.48 -1.38
N PRO A 444 -5.48 -14.70 -1.42
CA PRO A 444 -6.31 -15.22 -0.33
C PRO A 444 -5.55 -15.45 0.98
N ILE A 445 -4.22 -15.48 0.96
CA ILE A 445 -3.40 -15.63 2.16
C ILE A 445 -3.06 -14.28 2.77
N SER A 446 -2.68 -13.31 1.94
CA SER A 446 -2.33 -11.96 2.40
C SER A 446 -3.56 -11.16 2.81
N PHE A 447 -4.69 -11.32 2.13
CA PHE A 447 -5.91 -10.61 2.48
C PHE A 447 -6.65 -11.29 3.63
N THR A 448 -6.46 -10.77 4.83
CA THR A 448 -7.12 -11.26 6.05
C THR A 448 -8.65 -11.24 5.97
N GLY A 449 -9.25 -10.41 5.11
CA GLY A 449 -10.69 -10.35 4.86
C GLY A 449 -11.26 -11.59 4.17
N GLN A 450 -10.42 -12.42 3.54
CA GLN A 450 -10.82 -13.71 2.97
C GLN A 450 -10.67 -14.86 3.98
N ALA A 451 -10.04 -14.65 5.14
CA ALA A 451 -10.00 -15.63 6.20
C ALA A 451 -11.39 -15.85 6.80
N ALA A 452 -11.75 -17.12 6.98
CA ALA A 452 -13.06 -17.56 7.45
C ALA A 452 -12.95 -18.45 8.70
N ASN A 453 -12.06 -18.08 9.63
CA ASN A 453 -11.72 -18.81 10.85
C ASN A 453 -12.47 -18.29 12.10
N GLY A 454 -13.66 -17.71 11.90
CA GLY A 454 -14.57 -17.27 12.94
C GLY A 454 -14.00 -16.14 13.79
N GLU A 455 -14.18 -16.20 15.10
CA GLU A 455 -13.79 -15.14 16.03
C GLU A 455 -12.29 -14.81 16.07
N LYS A 456 -11.45 -15.64 15.49
CA LYS A 456 -10.01 -15.40 15.28
C LYS A 456 -9.73 -14.61 13.98
N GLY A 457 -10.75 -14.46 13.12
CA GLY A 457 -10.66 -13.78 11.85
C GLY A 457 -10.69 -12.26 11.95
N TRP A 458 -10.55 -11.63 10.79
CA TRP A 458 -10.70 -10.20 10.64
C TRP A 458 -12.14 -9.76 10.92
N PHE A 459 -12.36 -8.48 11.19
CA PHE A 459 -13.65 -7.88 11.54
C PHE A 459 -14.79 -8.38 10.64
N GLY A 460 -15.93 -8.69 11.25
CA GLY A 460 -17.04 -9.40 10.61
C GLY A 460 -17.04 -10.92 10.88
N TRP A 461 -15.90 -11.47 11.24
CA TRP A 461 -15.71 -12.82 11.82
C TRP A 461 -16.44 -13.94 11.08
N PRO A 462 -16.30 -14.06 9.73
CA PRO A 462 -16.91 -15.17 9.01
C PRO A 462 -16.30 -16.49 9.43
N SER A 463 -17.12 -17.55 9.43
CA SER A 463 -16.69 -18.91 9.69
C SER A 463 -17.14 -19.81 8.55
N ASN A 464 -16.19 -20.46 7.85
CA ASN A 464 -16.44 -21.38 6.75
C ASN A 464 -15.24 -22.31 6.57
N GLU A 465 -15.39 -23.58 6.99
CA GLU A 465 -14.33 -24.59 6.96
C GLU A 465 -13.85 -24.90 5.53
N LEU A 466 -14.78 -24.95 4.55
CA LEU A 466 -14.41 -25.16 3.16
C LEU A 466 -13.52 -24.02 2.63
N GLN A 467 -13.81 -22.78 3.00
CA GLN A 467 -12.99 -21.64 2.58
C GLN A 467 -11.57 -21.73 3.15
N GLU A 468 -11.40 -22.08 4.42
CA GLU A 468 -10.08 -22.26 5.02
C GLU A 468 -9.32 -23.42 4.36
N THR A 469 -10.01 -24.55 4.10
CA THR A 469 -9.43 -25.68 3.36
C THR A 469 -8.97 -25.27 1.96
N LEU A 470 -9.77 -24.50 1.24
CA LEU A 470 -9.42 -24.00 -0.10
C LEU A 470 -8.26 -23.01 -0.05
N ARG A 471 -8.21 -22.13 0.97
CA ARG A 471 -7.09 -21.22 1.19
C ARG A 471 -5.77 -21.98 1.43
N ASP A 472 -5.81 -23.01 2.26
CA ASP A 472 -4.63 -23.86 2.49
C ASP A 472 -4.22 -24.63 1.22
N LYS A 473 -5.15 -25.21 0.47
CA LYS A 473 -4.87 -25.84 -0.83
C LYS A 473 -4.25 -24.84 -1.82
N TRP A 474 -4.79 -23.63 -1.89
CA TRP A 474 -4.26 -22.58 -2.77
C TRP A 474 -2.81 -22.23 -2.42
N ALA A 475 -2.49 -22.13 -1.11
CA ALA A 475 -1.15 -21.86 -0.63
C ALA A 475 -0.14 -22.98 -0.94
N MET A 476 -0.62 -24.22 -1.07
CA MET A 476 0.20 -25.40 -1.38
C MET A 476 0.33 -25.65 -2.89
N ALA A 477 -0.53 -25.07 -3.71
CA ALA A 477 -0.56 -25.30 -5.15
C ALA A 477 0.72 -24.78 -5.83
N PRO A 478 1.50 -25.67 -6.52
CA PRO A 478 2.80 -25.32 -7.06
C PRO A 478 2.74 -24.44 -8.32
N THR A 479 1.62 -24.48 -9.06
CA THR A 479 1.50 -23.77 -10.33
C THR A 479 0.41 -22.70 -10.29
N LEU A 480 0.55 -21.69 -11.15
CA LEU A 480 -0.46 -20.64 -11.31
C LEU A 480 -1.81 -21.20 -11.76
N ASP A 481 -1.83 -22.23 -12.63
CA ASP A 481 -3.06 -22.79 -13.17
C ASP A 481 -3.81 -23.60 -12.10
N GLU A 482 -3.11 -24.33 -11.24
CA GLU A 482 -3.73 -24.99 -10.09
C GLU A 482 -4.30 -23.94 -9.11
N ARG A 483 -3.58 -22.85 -8.84
CA ARG A 483 -4.09 -21.74 -8.02
C ARG A 483 -5.34 -21.11 -8.62
N LYS A 484 -5.41 -20.93 -9.95
CA LYS A 484 -6.60 -20.43 -10.64
C LYS A 484 -7.78 -21.40 -10.51
N ALA A 485 -7.55 -22.71 -10.64
CA ALA A 485 -8.60 -23.71 -10.47
C ALA A 485 -9.18 -23.65 -9.05
N ILE A 486 -8.33 -23.60 -8.02
CA ILE A 486 -8.77 -23.47 -6.63
C ILE A 486 -9.48 -22.12 -6.39
N ALA A 487 -9.01 -21.04 -7.02
CA ALA A 487 -9.65 -19.73 -6.92
C ALA A 487 -11.09 -19.72 -7.45
N ARG A 488 -11.40 -20.52 -8.49
CA ARG A 488 -12.78 -20.72 -8.97
C ARG A 488 -13.65 -21.38 -7.89
N GLU A 489 -13.14 -22.43 -7.23
CA GLU A 489 -13.86 -23.07 -6.12
C GLU A 489 -14.04 -22.11 -4.94
N MET A 490 -13.00 -21.33 -4.61
CA MET A 490 -13.06 -20.31 -3.55
C MET A 490 -14.11 -19.24 -3.86
N GLN A 491 -14.19 -18.75 -5.08
CA GLN A 491 -15.19 -17.77 -5.49
C GLN A 491 -16.59 -18.33 -5.43
N LYS A 492 -16.81 -19.56 -5.93
CA LYS A 492 -18.10 -20.23 -5.85
C LYS A 492 -18.59 -20.33 -4.41
N ASN A 493 -17.76 -20.83 -3.51
CA ASN A 493 -18.04 -20.90 -2.08
C ASN A 493 -18.19 -19.51 -1.45
N GLY A 494 -17.34 -18.55 -1.84
CA GLY A 494 -17.34 -17.18 -1.33
C GLY A 494 -18.67 -16.48 -1.55
N TRP A 495 -19.28 -16.62 -2.73
CA TRP A 495 -20.58 -16.05 -3.04
C TRP A 495 -21.76 -16.85 -2.46
N ASP A 496 -21.53 -18.06 -1.97
CA ASP A 496 -22.52 -18.82 -1.21
C ASP A 496 -22.61 -18.38 0.25
N TYR A 497 -21.45 -18.19 0.94
CA TYR A 497 -21.46 -17.78 2.35
C TYR A 497 -21.34 -16.26 2.56
N VAL A 498 -20.96 -15.51 1.57
CA VAL A 498 -20.90 -14.03 1.46
C VAL A 498 -20.22 -13.37 2.66
N PRO A 499 -18.88 -13.36 2.75
CA PRO A 499 -18.17 -12.70 3.86
C PRO A 499 -18.13 -11.17 3.70
N HIS A 500 -18.26 -10.70 2.47
CA HIS A 500 -18.29 -9.29 2.07
C HIS A 500 -19.02 -9.14 0.74
N VAL A 501 -19.34 -7.90 0.40
CA VAL A 501 -19.91 -7.53 -0.90
C VAL A 501 -18.96 -6.55 -1.58
N VAL A 502 -18.66 -6.77 -2.86
CA VAL A 502 -17.86 -5.85 -3.68
C VAL A 502 -18.73 -4.67 -4.11
N LEU A 503 -18.26 -3.46 -3.87
CA LEU A 503 -18.91 -2.20 -4.20
C LEU A 503 -18.34 -1.54 -5.48
N GLY A 504 -17.38 -2.18 -6.11
CA GLY A 504 -16.69 -1.75 -7.33
C GLY A 504 -15.17 -1.77 -7.18
N GLN A 505 -14.49 -1.66 -8.32
CA GLN A 505 -13.04 -1.54 -8.38
C GLN A 505 -12.67 -0.21 -9.03
N PHE A 506 -11.72 0.52 -8.45
CA PHE A 506 -11.36 1.85 -8.90
C PHE A 506 -9.85 2.07 -8.95
N PHE A 507 -9.44 3.06 -9.73
CA PHE A 507 -8.06 3.37 -10.02
C PHE A 507 -7.80 4.84 -9.66
N ARG A 508 -6.89 5.08 -8.72
CA ARG A 508 -6.52 6.45 -8.34
C ARG A 508 -5.37 6.94 -9.21
N ASN A 509 -5.53 8.14 -9.71
CA ASN A 509 -4.48 8.82 -10.43
C ASN A 509 -3.55 9.51 -9.43
N SER A 510 -2.26 9.52 -9.76
CA SER A 510 -1.26 10.42 -9.16
C SER A 510 -0.92 11.51 -10.17
N ALA A 511 -0.49 12.66 -9.68
CA ALA A 511 -0.08 13.78 -10.52
C ALA A 511 1.29 14.32 -10.11
N TRP A 512 2.12 14.66 -11.09
CA TRP A 512 3.43 15.24 -10.82
C TRP A 512 3.86 16.19 -11.92
N ARG A 513 4.81 17.05 -11.61
CA ARG A 513 5.40 18.01 -12.55
C ARG A 513 6.16 17.28 -13.65
N LYS A 514 6.06 17.74 -14.90
CA LYS A 514 6.73 17.13 -16.06
C LYS A 514 8.27 17.10 -15.97
N ASN A 515 8.85 17.96 -15.17
CA ASN A 515 10.29 17.94 -14.88
C ASN A 515 10.69 16.82 -13.90
N VAL A 516 9.74 16.06 -13.37
CA VAL A 516 9.99 14.81 -12.62
C VAL A 516 9.80 13.63 -13.56
N THR A 517 10.84 12.85 -13.75
CA THR A 517 10.87 11.66 -14.61
C THR A 517 11.26 10.42 -13.83
N GLY A 518 11.18 9.24 -14.45
CA GLY A 518 11.57 7.98 -13.84
C GLY A 518 10.63 7.48 -12.73
N VAL A 519 9.38 7.98 -12.67
CA VAL A 519 8.36 7.51 -11.73
C VAL A 519 8.00 6.06 -12.05
N LEU A 520 8.09 5.19 -11.05
CA LEU A 520 7.74 3.77 -11.14
C LEU A 520 6.34 3.56 -10.57
N GLY A 521 5.51 2.78 -11.28
CA GLY A 521 4.19 2.39 -10.80
C GLY A 521 4.24 1.09 -10.01
N MET A 522 3.72 1.10 -8.77
CA MET A 522 3.53 -0.10 -7.95
C MET A 522 2.24 0.03 -7.12
N PRO A 523 1.54 -1.07 -6.82
CA PRO A 523 0.55 -1.08 -5.76
C PRO A 523 1.24 -0.95 -4.38
N GLU A 524 0.51 -0.44 -3.40
CA GLU A 524 0.90 -0.33 -1.98
C GLU A 524 2.07 0.59 -1.65
N VAL A 525 2.95 0.93 -2.61
CA VAL A 525 4.15 1.76 -2.38
C VAL A 525 4.41 2.65 -3.58
N VAL A 526 4.82 3.89 -3.35
CA VAL A 526 5.42 4.75 -4.38
C VAL A 526 6.94 4.66 -4.27
N PRO A 527 7.65 4.05 -5.24
CA PRO A 527 9.10 4.01 -5.27
C PRO A 527 9.67 5.38 -5.62
N PHE A 528 10.42 6.02 -4.70
CA PHE A 528 11.07 7.32 -4.95
C PHE A 528 12.50 7.19 -5.51
N TRP A 529 13.11 6.01 -5.44
CA TRP A 529 14.32 5.74 -6.21
C TRP A 529 14.00 5.79 -7.71
N ASN A 530 15.01 5.99 -8.54
CA ASN A 530 14.90 6.22 -9.97
C ASN A 530 14.23 7.54 -10.39
N MET A 531 13.48 8.20 -9.51
CA MET A 531 12.94 9.52 -9.83
C MET A 531 14.08 10.54 -10.01
N GLU A 532 13.94 11.38 -11.01
CA GLU A 532 14.86 12.46 -11.33
C GLU A 532 14.09 13.75 -11.51
N LYS A 533 14.61 14.85 -10.94
CA LYS A 533 14.04 16.18 -11.10
C LYS A 533 15.04 17.05 -11.84
N THR A 534 14.63 17.53 -13.01
CA THR A 534 15.39 18.54 -13.75
C THR A 534 15.00 19.95 -13.27
N ALA A 535 15.86 20.93 -13.53
CA ALA A 535 15.65 22.32 -13.14
C ALA A 535 14.38 22.93 -13.75
#